data_f8c95c1a5ab7a5a032ac2885d04d0bd3
#
_entry.id   f8c95c1a5ab7a5a032ac2885d04d0bd3
#
_cell.length_a   1.000
_cell.length_b   1.000
_cell.length_c   1.000
_cell.angle_alpha   90.00
_cell.angle_beta   90.00
_cell.angle_gamma   90.00
#
_symmetry.space_group_name_H-M   'P 1'
#
loop_
_entity.id
_entity.type
_entity.pdbx_description
1 polymer ?
#
loop_
_entity_poly.entity_id
_entity_poly.type
_entity_poly.pdbx_seq_one_letter_code
_entity_poly.pdbx_strand_id
1 'polypeptide(L)'
;YIDKKKGEFVAWAESVPAIAYDSATPLQMVTVPTGETASVSFWIDNLLPRAHAAMLVGGAGCGKTAIVMGKLRALTEEYTSAVVNVNYFTNANSLQKILEAPLEKKAGKNYGPPGNKKLIYFVDDLNMAALDKYNTASNISLMRQHMGYGHIFDLNKLTQKVLNNTQYLAA
;
A
#
# COMPACT_ATOMS: atom_id res chain seq x y z
N TYR A 1 3.18 -15.69 -17.20
CA TYR A 1 3.80 -16.30 -16.02
C TYR A 1 4.17 -17.77 -16.29
N ILE A 2 4.97 -18.33 -15.44
CA ILE A 2 5.29 -19.76 -15.50
C ILE A 2 4.33 -20.50 -14.57
N ASP A 3 3.51 -21.38 -15.11
CA ASP A 3 2.70 -22.29 -14.31
C ASP A 3 3.62 -23.37 -13.69
N LYS A 4 3.76 -23.33 -12.35
CA LYS A 4 4.64 -24.25 -11.64
C LYS A 4 4.23 -25.73 -11.75
N LYS A 5 2.97 -26.02 -12.07
CA LYS A 5 2.48 -27.40 -12.24
C LYS A 5 2.78 -27.94 -13.62
N LYS A 6 2.68 -27.07 -14.64
CA LYS A 6 2.91 -27.45 -16.05
C LYS A 6 4.36 -27.21 -16.48
N GLY A 7 5.11 -26.31 -15.80
CA GLY A 7 6.45 -25.92 -16.21
C GLY A 7 6.50 -25.07 -17.47
N GLU A 8 5.37 -24.55 -17.93
CA GLU A 8 5.21 -23.84 -19.19
C GLU A 8 4.84 -22.37 -18.97
N PHE A 9 5.13 -21.54 -19.97
CA PHE A 9 4.66 -20.17 -20.00
C PHE A 9 3.17 -20.11 -20.35
N VAL A 10 2.39 -19.52 -19.50
CA VAL A 10 0.93 -19.35 -19.64
C VAL A 10 0.60 -17.85 -19.71
N ALA A 11 -0.32 -17.49 -20.60
CA ALA A 11 -0.80 -16.12 -20.71
C ALA A 11 -1.61 -15.72 -19.47
N TRP A 12 -1.47 -14.48 -19.02
CA TRP A 12 -2.26 -13.97 -17.88
C TRP A 12 -3.77 -14.02 -18.13
N ALA A 13 -4.20 -13.93 -19.41
CA ALA A 13 -5.60 -14.02 -19.80
C ALA A 13 -6.26 -15.34 -19.35
N GLU A 14 -5.51 -16.44 -19.29
CA GLU A 14 -6.02 -17.74 -18.85
C GLU A 14 -6.24 -17.81 -17.33
N SER A 15 -5.62 -16.92 -16.56
CA SER A 15 -5.76 -16.85 -15.10
C SER A 15 -6.82 -15.85 -14.63
N VAL A 16 -7.52 -15.20 -15.56
CA VAL A 16 -8.57 -14.24 -15.24
C VAL A 16 -9.75 -14.95 -14.59
N PRO A 17 -10.16 -14.57 -13.36
CA PRO A 17 -11.33 -15.16 -12.74
C PRO A 17 -12.61 -14.75 -13.47
N ALA A 18 -13.63 -15.61 -13.42
CA ALA A 18 -14.96 -15.25 -13.91
C ALA A 18 -15.50 -14.05 -13.14
N ILE A 19 -16.22 -13.16 -13.84
CA ILE A 19 -16.85 -11.99 -13.22
C ILE A 19 -18.02 -12.48 -12.37
N ALA A 20 -17.91 -12.32 -11.05
CA ALA A 20 -19.04 -12.45 -10.16
C ALA A 20 -19.74 -11.09 -10.08
N TYR A 21 -20.83 -10.94 -10.81
CA TYR A 21 -21.66 -9.73 -10.75
C TYR A 21 -22.81 -9.95 -9.76
N ASP A 22 -22.87 -9.09 -8.75
CA ASP A 22 -24.03 -8.97 -7.87
C ASP A 22 -24.86 -7.78 -8.31
N SER A 23 -26.13 -8.02 -8.60
CA SER A 23 -27.09 -6.98 -9.02
C SER A 23 -27.27 -5.85 -7.98
N ALA A 24 -26.92 -6.09 -6.72
CA ALA A 24 -26.94 -5.07 -5.67
C ALA A 24 -25.75 -4.10 -5.73
N THR A 25 -24.69 -4.45 -6.47
CA THR A 25 -23.49 -3.59 -6.60
C THR A 25 -23.64 -2.63 -7.77
N PRO A 26 -23.53 -1.32 -7.56
CA PRO A 26 -23.55 -0.34 -8.66
C PRO A 26 -22.48 -0.65 -9.71
N LEU A 27 -22.83 -0.59 -10.99
CA LEU A 27 -21.93 -0.89 -12.11
C LEU A 27 -20.61 -0.11 -12.06
N GLN A 28 -20.65 1.12 -11.54
CA GLN A 28 -19.45 1.96 -11.38
C GLN A 28 -18.43 1.42 -10.39
N MET A 29 -18.84 0.51 -9.49
CA MET A 29 -17.97 -0.13 -8.49
C MET A 29 -17.50 -1.52 -8.92
N VAL A 30 -18.00 -2.03 -10.03
CA VAL A 30 -17.62 -3.34 -10.55
C VAL A 30 -16.28 -3.23 -11.28
N THR A 31 -15.26 -3.90 -10.78
CA THR A 31 -13.98 -4.01 -11.47
C THR A 31 -14.00 -5.25 -12.35
N VAL A 32 -13.88 -5.04 -13.66
CA VAL A 32 -13.78 -6.14 -14.63
C VAL A 32 -12.36 -6.72 -14.59
N PRO A 33 -12.18 -7.99 -14.24
CA PRO A 33 -10.85 -8.60 -14.25
C PRO A 33 -10.34 -8.77 -15.69
N THR A 34 -9.10 -8.40 -15.91
CA THR A 34 -8.37 -8.53 -17.18
C THR A 34 -7.06 -9.29 -16.92
N GLY A 35 -6.35 -9.70 -17.97
CA GLY A 35 -5.02 -10.28 -17.82
C GLY A 35 -4.04 -9.36 -17.09
N GLU A 36 -4.12 -8.04 -17.30
CA GLU A 36 -3.29 -7.06 -16.62
C GLU A 36 -3.64 -6.97 -15.12
N THR A 37 -4.92 -6.88 -14.77
CA THR A 37 -5.33 -6.84 -13.36
C THR A 37 -5.01 -8.15 -12.64
N ALA A 38 -5.09 -9.29 -13.33
CA ALA A 38 -4.68 -10.59 -12.78
C ALA A 38 -3.18 -10.62 -12.50
N SER A 39 -2.35 -10.10 -13.42
CA SER A 39 -0.90 -9.99 -13.24
C SER A 39 -0.54 -9.10 -12.03
N VAL A 40 -1.09 -7.91 -11.95
CA VAL A 40 -0.85 -6.98 -10.83
C VAL A 40 -1.28 -7.62 -9.51
N SER A 41 -2.46 -8.24 -9.49
CA SER A 41 -3.00 -8.92 -8.31
C SER A 41 -2.08 -10.05 -7.84
N PHE A 42 -1.56 -10.85 -8.75
CA PHE A 42 -0.61 -11.92 -8.45
C PHE A 42 0.66 -11.38 -7.76
N TRP A 43 1.21 -10.27 -8.26
CA TRP A 43 2.40 -9.68 -7.67
C TRP A 43 2.12 -9.13 -6.26
N ILE A 44 1.01 -8.43 -6.06
CA ILE A 44 0.61 -7.93 -4.74
C ILE A 44 0.45 -9.11 -3.77
N ASP A 45 -0.24 -10.19 -4.17
CA ASP A 45 -0.47 -11.38 -3.33
C ASP A 45 0.84 -12.11 -2.95
N ASN A 46 1.88 -11.99 -3.77
CA ASN A 46 3.19 -12.56 -3.46
C ASN A 46 4.08 -11.65 -2.61
N LEU A 47 3.94 -10.33 -2.73
CA LEU A 47 4.79 -9.36 -2.03
C LEU A 47 4.28 -9.06 -0.62
N LEU A 48 2.96 -8.96 -0.44
CA LEU A 48 2.36 -8.63 0.86
C LEU A 48 2.75 -9.61 2.00
N PRO A 49 2.66 -10.94 1.83
CA PRO A 49 3.04 -11.86 2.90
C PRO A 49 4.52 -11.79 3.29
N ARG A 50 5.35 -11.32 2.35
CA ARG A 50 6.80 -11.15 2.53
C ARG A 50 7.20 -9.77 3.08
N ALA A 51 6.21 -8.94 3.42
CA ALA A 51 6.40 -7.56 3.88
C ALA A 51 7.20 -6.68 2.89
N HIS A 52 7.12 -6.97 1.59
CA HIS A 52 7.72 -6.14 0.55
C HIS A 52 6.74 -5.04 0.12
N ALA A 53 7.25 -3.82 0.05
CA ALA A 53 6.51 -2.71 -0.50
C ALA A 53 6.32 -2.88 -2.01
N ALA A 54 5.19 -2.39 -2.53
CA ALA A 54 4.93 -2.35 -3.97
C ALA A 54 4.36 -0.99 -4.37
N MET A 55 4.69 -0.55 -5.59
CA MET A 55 4.17 0.69 -6.17
C MET A 55 3.65 0.42 -7.57
N LEU A 56 2.44 0.88 -7.84
CA LEU A 56 1.84 0.85 -9.18
C LEU A 56 2.13 2.16 -9.88
N VAL A 57 2.79 2.09 -11.03
CA VAL A 57 3.13 3.26 -11.84
C VAL A 57 2.37 3.22 -13.15
N GLY A 58 1.78 4.34 -13.55
CA GLY A 58 1.01 4.44 -14.79
C GLY A 58 0.31 5.78 -14.92
N GLY A 59 -0.26 6.05 -16.09
CA GLY A 59 -1.01 7.27 -16.38
C GLY A 59 -2.24 7.48 -15.49
N ALA A 60 -2.79 8.67 -15.50
CA ALA A 60 -4.05 8.96 -14.83
C ALA A 60 -5.18 8.10 -15.43
N GLY A 61 -6.10 7.64 -14.59
CA GLY A 61 -7.27 6.88 -15.04
C GLY A 61 -7.02 5.42 -15.42
N CYS A 62 -5.81 4.88 -15.30
CA CYS A 62 -5.52 3.47 -15.62
C CYS A 62 -5.93 2.44 -14.53
N GLY A 63 -6.67 2.89 -13.51
CA GLY A 63 -7.27 2.00 -12.52
C GLY A 63 -6.37 1.57 -11.36
N LYS A 64 -5.20 2.18 -11.14
CA LYS A 64 -4.25 1.81 -10.05
C LYS A 64 -4.93 1.78 -8.68
N THR A 65 -5.56 2.88 -8.30
CA THR A 65 -6.28 3.01 -7.02
C THR A 65 -7.38 1.96 -6.89
N ALA A 66 -8.15 1.73 -7.96
CA ALA A 66 -9.23 0.74 -7.95
C ALA A 66 -8.71 -0.69 -7.70
N ILE A 67 -7.62 -1.08 -8.35
CA ILE A 67 -6.97 -2.39 -8.18
C ILE A 67 -6.50 -2.56 -6.72
N VAL A 68 -5.78 -1.58 -6.19
CA VAL A 68 -5.26 -1.65 -4.81
C VAL A 68 -6.40 -1.68 -3.81
N MET A 69 -7.41 -0.80 -3.94
CA MET A 69 -8.57 -0.77 -3.04
C MET A 69 -9.37 -2.08 -3.09
N GLY A 70 -9.52 -2.68 -4.28
CA GLY A 70 -10.12 -3.99 -4.43
C GLY A 70 -9.36 -5.07 -3.65
N LYS A 71 -8.03 -5.06 -3.71
CA LYS A 71 -7.18 -5.97 -2.94
C LYS A 71 -7.25 -5.72 -1.44
N LEU A 72 -7.22 -4.48 -0.99
CA LEU A 72 -7.31 -4.14 0.43
C LEU A 72 -8.64 -4.60 1.06
N ARG A 73 -9.75 -4.53 0.31
CA ARG A 73 -11.06 -5.04 0.76
C ARG A 73 -11.12 -6.56 0.85
N ALA A 74 -10.32 -7.26 0.07
CA ALA A 74 -10.25 -8.73 0.03
C ALA A 74 -9.23 -9.32 1.01
N LEU A 75 -8.54 -8.49 1.81
CA LEU A 75 -7.56 -8.94 2.79
C LEU A 75 -8.20 -9.74 3.91
N THR A 76 -7.45 -10.71 4.43
CA THR A 76 -7.84 -11.49 5.60
C THR A 76 -7.80 -10.63 6.89
N GLU A 77 -8.40 -11.12 7.95
CA GLU A 77 -8.45 -10.43 9.27
C GLU A 77 -7.08 -10.20 9.91
N GLU A 78 -6.05 -10.89 9.42
CA GLU A 78 -4.65 -10.66 9.85
C GLU A 78 -4.11 -9.29 9.45
N TYR A 79 -4.73 -8.67 8.45
CA TYR A 79 -4.33 -7.38 7.93
C TYR A 79 -5.29 -6.28 8.34
N THR A 80 -4.76 -5.09 8.43
CA THR A 80 -5.53 -3.85 8.50
C THR A 80 -4.92 -2.87 7.51
N SER A 81 -5.70 -1.93 7.02
CA SER A 81 -5.23 -0.96 6.05
C SER A 81 -5.54 0.46 6.48
N ALA A 82 -4.67 1.38 6.13
CA ALA A 82 -4.87 2.81 6.27
C ALA A 82 -4.58 3.49 4.94
N VAL A 83 -5.55 4.25 4.44
CA VAL A 83 -5.41 5.00 3.19
C VAL A 83 -4.80 6.36 3.49
N VAL A 84 -3.75 6.71 2.76
CA VAL A 84 -3.02 7.97 2.85
C VAL A 84 -3.12 8.67 1.51
N ASN A 85 -4.02 9.63 1.38
CA ASN A 85 -4.16 10.43 0.17
C ASN A 85 -3.16 11.59 0.23
N VAL A 86 -2.17 11.55 -0.67
CA VAL A 86 -1.16 12.59 -0.77
C VAL A 86 -1.68 13.75 -1.63
N ASN A 87 -1.42 14.96 -1.21
CA ASN A 87 -1.74 16.17 -1.97
C ASN A 87 -0.58 17.16 -1.91
N TYR A 88 -0.70 18.29 -2.61
CA TYR A 88 0.32 19.32 -2.67
C TYR A 88 0.86 19.76 -1.30
N PHE A 89 0.01 19.84 -0.28
CA PHE A 89 0.38 20.30 1.07
C PHE A 89 0.88 19.19 1.99
N THR A 90 0.91 17.93 1.52
CA THR A 90 1.38 16.80 2.33
C THR A 90 2.89 16.85 2.50
N ASN A 91 3.34 17.28 3.67
CA ASN A 91 4.74 17.31 4.08
C ASN A 91 5.06 16.16 5.08
N ALA A 92 6.32 16.02 5.47
CA ALA A 92 6.75 14.98 6.41
C ALA A 92 5.97 15.01 7.73
N ASN A 93 5.70 16.20 8.29
CA ASN A 93 5.02 16.33 9.58
C ASN A 93 3.56 15.90 9.51
N SER A 94 2.84 16.30 8.45
CA SER A 94 1.45 15.89 8.23
C SER A 94 1.35 14.40 7.93
N LEU A 95 2.24 13.88 7.07
CA LEU A 95 2.31 12.45 6.78
C LEU A 95 2.61 11.63 8.04
N GLN A 96 3.56 12.05 8.88
CA GLN A 96 3.91 11.32 10.10
C GLN A 96 2.70 11.17 11.04
N LYS A 97 1.91 12.22 11.21
CA LYS A 97 0.68 12.16 12.02
C LYS A 97 -0.32 11.13 11.48
N ILE A 98 -0.47 11.06 10.15
CA ILE A 98 -1.34 10.09 9.50
C ILE A 98 -0.80 8.66 9.69
N LEU A 99 0.51 8.45 9.55
CA LEU A 99 1.13 7.14 9.75
C LEU A 99 1.06 6.67 11.20
N GLU A 100 1.15 7.59 12.17
CA GLU A 100 1.08 7.28 13.60
C GLU A 100 -0.35 6.99 14.08
N ALA A 101 -1.37 7.55 13.44
CA ALA A 101 -2.76 7.45 13.88
C ALA A 101 -3.28 6.01 14.08
N PRO A 102 -3.01 5.05 13.19
CA PRO A 102 -3.45 3.66 13.35
C PRO A 102 -2.52 2.81 14.24
N LEU A 103 -1.49 3.40 14.86
CA LEU A 103 -0.50 2.67 15.63
C LEU A 103 -0.73 2.83 17.13
N GLU A 104 -0.47 1.76 17.87
CA GLU A 104 -0.43 1.73 19.32
C GLU A 104 0.99 1.57 19.82
N LYS A 105 1.28 2.18 20.97
CA LYS A 105 2.54 1.94 21.67
C LYS A 105 2.55 0.52 22.23
N LYS A 106 3.56 -0.23 21.89
CA LYS A 106 3.85 -1.56 22.43
C LYS A 106 4.90 -1.45 23.57
N ALA A 107 5.87 -2.30 23.62
CA ALA A 107 6.91 -2.25 24.64
C ALA A 107 8.05 -1.29 24.27
N GLY A 108 8.49 -0.45 25.20
CA GLY A 108 9.64 0.43 25.02
C GLY A 108 9.46 1.48 23.91
N LYS A 109 10.25 1.40 22.86
CA LYS A 109 10.22 2.28 21.68
C LYS A 109 9.42 1.70 20.52
N ASN A 110 8.78 0.53 20.68
CA ASN A 110 8.07 -0.15 19.62
C ASN A 110 6.63 0.33 19.50
N TYR A 111 6.20 0.53 18.27
CA TYR A 111 4.84 0.88 17.87
C TYR A 111 4.37 -0.11 16.80
N GLY A 112 3.09 -0.37 16.74
CA GLY A 112 2.51 -1.27 15.74
C GLY A 112 0.99 -1.21 15.74
N PRO A 113 0.34 -1.86 14.79
CA PRO A 113 -1.11 -1.90 14.75
C PRO A 113 -1.71 -2.61 15.97
N PRO A 114 -3.00 -2.38 16.28
CA PRO A 114 -3.71 -3.06 17.35
C PRO A 114 -3.66 -4.58 17.23
N GLY A 115 -3.56 -5.24 18.36
CA GLY A 115 -3.44 -6.70 18.40
C GLY A 115 -2.14 -7.19 17.76
N ASN A 116 -2.24 -8.28 16.98
CA ASN A 116 -1.11 -8.87 16.25
C ASN A 116 -1.28 -8.78 14.72
N LYS A 117 -2.01 -7.74 14.27
CA LYS A 117 -2.27 -7.52 12.85
C LYS A 117 -1.05 -6.95 12.12
N LYS A 118 -1.08 -7.02 10.79
CA LYS A 118 -0.14 -6.36 9.89
C LYS A 118 -0.83 -5.15 9.26
N LEU A 119 -0.22 -3.98 9.31
CA LEU A 119 -0.78 -2.75 8.77
C LEU A 119 -0.20 -2.46 7.39
N ILE A 120 -1.08 -2.24 6.43
CA ILE A 120 -0.73 -1.80 5.09
C ILE A 120 -1.11 -0.34 4.94
N TYR A 121 -0.13 0.52 4.73
CA TYR A 121 -0.35 1.90 4.31
C TYR A 121 -0.53 1.92 2.79
N PHE A 122 -1.71 2.27 2.34
CA PHE A 122 -1.94 2.56 0.92
C PHE A 122 -1.75 4.06 0.69
N VAL A 123 -0.66 4.41 0.02
CA VAL A 123 -0.32 5.78 -0.32
C VAL A 123 -0.76 6.06 -1.75
N ASP A 124 -1.85 6.82 -1.88
CA ASP A 124 -2.41 7.19 -3.17
C ASP A 124 -1.91 8.58 -3.59
N ASP A 125 -1.71 8.77 -4.89
CA ASP A 125 -1.18 10.01 -5.48
C ASP A 125 0.18 10.45 -4.89
N LEU A 126 1.11 9.49 -4.70
CA LEU A 126 2.40 9.72 -4.05
C LEU A 126 3.20 10.88 -4.66
N ASN A 127 3.03 11.14 -5.95
CA ASN A 127 3.73 12.17 -6.72
C ASN A 127 3.17 13.59 -6.53
N MET A 128 2.05 13.77 -5.82
CA MET A 128 1.33 15.05 -5.75
C MET A 128 1.92 16.05 -4.73
N ALA A 129 2.80 15.60 -3.84
CA ALA A 129 3.39 16.48 -2.82
C ALA A 129 4.29 17.55 -3.42
N ALA A 130 4.26 18.75 -2.83
CA ALA A 130 5.11 19.84 -3.24
C ALA A 130 6.60 19.48 -3.10
N LEU A 131 7.36 19.85 -4.11
CA LEU A 131 8.82 19.76 -4.09
C LEU A 131 9.42 21.01 -3.47
N ASP A 132 10.53 20.87 -2.77
CA ASP A 132 11.33 21.97 -2.27
C ASP A 132 12.23 22.56 -3.38
N LYS A 133 13.02 23.59 -3.02
CA LYS A 133 13.95 24.23 -3.96
C LYS A 133 15.06 23.33 -4.52
N TYR A 134 15.23 22.13 -3.96
CA TYR A 134 16.18 21.11 -4.39
C TYR A 134 15.53 19.96 -5.13
N ASN A 135 14.26 20.09 -5.52
CA ASN A 135 13.44 19.04 -6.13
C ASN A 135 13.31 17.78 -5.23
N THR A 136 13.28 17.95 -3.91
CA THR A 136 13.04 16.87 -2.97
C THR A 136 11.67 17.00 -2.31
N ALA A 137 11.04 15.85 -2.01
CA ALA A 137 9.77 15.78 -1.30
C ALA A 137 10.00 15.24 0.11
N SER A 138 9.66 16.03 1.12
CA SER A 138 9.91 15.68 2.53
C SER A 138 9.09 14.46 3.01
N ASN A 139 7.89 14.28 2.47
CA ASN A 139 7.05 13.11 2.72
C ASN A 139 7.70 11.81 2.21
N ILE A 140 8.28 11.83 0.99
CA ILE A 140 8.99 10.68 0.43
C ILE A 140 10.25 10.37 1.25
N SER A 141 10.95 11.41 1.73
CA SER A 141 12.14 11.23 2.59
C SER A 141 11.78 10.54 3.90
N LEU A 142 10.63 10.87 4.52
CA LEU A 142 10.13 10.20 5.72
C LEU A 142 9.79 8.72 5.45
N MET A 143 9.10 8.43 4.34
CA MET A 143 8.79 7.05 3.95
C MET A 143 10.06 6.24 3.71
N ARG A 144 11.04 6.82 3.00
CA ARG A 144 12.35 6.18 2.77
C ARG A 144 13.06 5.88 4.09
N GLN A 145 13.02 6.79 5.07
CA GLN A 145 13.58 6.57 6.40
C GLN A 145 12.90 5.38 7.08
N HIS A 146 11.57 5.36 7.09
CA HIS A 146 10.84 4.26 7.71
C HIS A 146 11.11 2.92 7.00
N MET A 147 11.02 2.87 5.68
CA MET A 147 11.24 1.64 4.90
C MET A 147 12.68 1.12 5.01
N GLY A 148 13.67 2.02 5.05
CA GLY A 148 15.08 1.64 5.10
C GLY A 148 15.59 1.29 6.48
N TYR A 149 15.08 1.94 7.52
CA TYR A 149 15.59 1.80 8.89
C TYR A 149 14.57 1.24 9.89
N GLY A 150 13.31 1.05 9.50
CA GLY A 150 12.25 0.52 10.36
C GLY A 150 11.80 1.47 11.48
N HIS A 151 12.20 2.73 11.44
CA HIS A 151 11.85 3.70 12.48
C HIS A 151 11.64 5.10 11.95
N ILE A 152 10.92 5.91 12.72
CA ILE A 152 10.80 7.36 12.58
C ILE A 152 11.17 8.01 13.91
N PHE A 153 11.28 9.34 13.92
CA PHE A 153 11.53 10.09 15.16
C PHE A 153 10.27 10.80 15.63
N ASP A 154 10.05 10.82 16.94
CA ASP A 154 9.00 11.65 17.55
C ASP A 154 9.26 13.13 17.28
N LEU A 155 8.25 13.84 16.78
CA LEU A 155 8.39 15.23 16.37
C LEU A 155 8.71 16.19 17.54
N ASN A 156 8.29 15.86 18.77
CA ASN A 156 8.46 16.71 19.93
C ASN A 156 9.68 16.30 20.78
N LYS A 157 9.81 15.01 21.04
CA LYS A 157 10.84 14.47 21.94
C LYS A 157 12.11 14.05 21.20
N LEU A 158 12.08 14.00 19.88
CA LEU A 158 13.16 13.52 18.99
C LEU A 158 13.65 12.12 19.35
N THR A 159 12.82 11.35 20.05
CA THR A 159 13.11 9.96 20.39
C THR A 159 12.69 9.04 19.26
N GLN A 160 13.43 7.96 19.10
CA GLN A 160 13.18 6.97 18.08
C GLN A 160 11.89 6.18 18.37
N LYS A 161 11.04 6.03 17.35
CA LYS A 161 9.85 5.18 17.32
C LYS A 161 10.07 4.06 16.28
N VAL A 162 10.19 2.83 16.73
CA VAL A 162 10.31 1.66 15.85
C VAL A 162 8.93 1.20 15.44
N LEU A 163 8.65 1.13 14.14
CA LEU A 163 7.36 0.73 13.60
C LEU A 163 7.41 -0.72 13.14
N ASN A 164 6.68 -1.58 13.83
CA ASN A 164 6.66 -3.01 13.55
C ASN A 164 5.37 -3.40 12.81
N ASN A 165 5.44 -4.46 12.02
CA ASN A 165 4.31 -5.03 11.28
C ASN A 165 3.61 -4.00 10.36
N THR A 166 4.37 -3.15 9.72
CA THR A 166 3.90 -2.13 8.80
C THR A 166 4.54 -2.29 7.44
N GLN A 167 3.80 -2.01 6.38
CA GLN A 167 4.30 -2.05 4.99
C GLN A 167 3.53 -1.08 4.11
N TYR A 168 4.03 -0.84 2.90
CA TYR A 168 3.49 0.14 1.98
C TYR A 168 3.01 -0.49 0.67
N LEU A 169 1.87 -0.01 0.20
CA LEU A 169 1.45 -0.04 -1.20
C LEU A 169 1.30 1.40 -1.66
N ALA A 170 1.72 1.73 -2.86
CA ALA A 170 1.60 3.09 -3.42
C ALA A 170 1.03 3.08 -4.84
N ALA A 171 0.37 4.17 -5.23
CA ALA A 171 -0.13 4.42 -6.57
C ALA A 171 0.14 5.87 -7.01
#